data_43e9dba2fd42d69360c909fbb3bc5093
#
_entry.id   43e9dba2fd42d69360c909fbb3bc5093
#
_cell.length_a   1.000
_cell.length_b   1.000
_cell.length_c   1.000
_cell.angle_alpha   90.00
_cell.angle_beta   90.00
_cell.angle_gamma   90.00
#
_symmetry.space_group_name_H-M   'P 1'
#
loop_
_entity.id
_entity.type
_entity.pdbx_description
1 polymer ?
#
loop_
_entity_poly.entity_id
_entity_poly.type
_entity_poly.pdbx_seq_one_letter_code
_entity_poly.pdbx_strand_id
1 'polypeptide(L)'
;AIASKLAPTVVFFLCKKIMQSSSNLFPVALISAERRGDLSEDVYRLKPGNSPDASVELAVTRLGMADACETRGVPVILLHGSFSNRRFWYSPKGLGLGAYLARLGFDVWIPEMRGHGLSQRNQGYRNNRVADYARYDLPAIGAFVREQSGQVPHWIGHSLGGITLAAALGGHYLGEPAVASAAFFGTQVSRTYWPLKIPPVEWSGRFILKRFAQLSGSRLKRGPEDEPIGLALESMRWYGLFGRFGDAEKNWWAGLADVQLPVLAVSATGDHQDPTWACRKLFDQIGSEHKQFVCLGRGQGFTEDFGHVEMLVSKAAHLEVWPLVARWLKDQQAPLLAEQPQLAEAV
;
A
#
# COMPACT_ATOMS: atom_id res chain seq x y z
N ALA A 1 -62.79 5.55 -7.28
CA ALA A 1 -61.68 6.48 -7.18
C ALA A 1 -61.20 6.57 -5.74
N ILE A 2 -60.33 5.66 -5.35
CA ILE A 2 -59.52 5.83 -4.12
C ILE A 2 -58.14 5.29 -4.47
N ALA A 3 -57.29 6.12 -5.04
CA ALA A 3 -55.85 5.93 -5.10
C ALA A 3 -55.28 6.58 -3.85
N SER A 4 -55.12 5.82 -2.80
CA SER A 4 -54.53 6.29 -1.56
C SER A 4 -53.01 6.36 -1.68
N LYS A 5 -52.53 7.51 -1.37
CA LYS A 5 -51.19 7.87 -0.98
C LYS A 5 -50.58 6.83 -0.05
N LEU A 6 -49.75 5.96 -0.54
CA LEU A 6 -48.72 5.28 0.26
C LEU A 6 -47.54 6.25 0.40
N ALA A 7 -47.35 6.68 1.63
CA ALA A 7 -46.35 7.68 1.99
C ALA A 7 -44.93 7.23 1.72
N PRO A 8 -44.02 8.16 1.39
CA PRO A 8 -42.58 7.86 1.16
C PRO A 8 -41.87 7.26 2.37
N THR A 9 -42.48 7.26 3.54
CA THR A 9 -41.92 6.77 4.80
C THR A 9 -41.70 5.25 4.85
N VAL A 10 -42.48 4.47 4.09
CA VAL A 10 -42.35 2.98 4.08
C VAL A 10 -41.15 2.52 3.26
N VAL A 11 -40.83 3.28 2.22
CA VAL A 11 -39.63 2.98 1.38
C VAL A 11 -38.33 3.28 2.15
N PHE A 12 -38.32 4.29 3.01
CA PHE A 12 -37.16 4.63 3.83
C PHE A 12 -36.91 3.63 4.98
N PHE A 13 -37.96 2.98 5.49
CA PHE A 13 -37.82 1.93 6.52
C PHE A 13 -37.38 0.59 5.99
N LEU A 14 -37.65 0.26 4.73
CA LEU A 14 -37.18 -0.96 4.07
C LEU A 14 -35.71 -0.85 3.63
N CYS A 15 -35.21 0.34 3.35
CA CYS A 15 -33.81 0.57 3.01
C CYS A 15 -32.86 0.56 4.25
N LYS A 16 -33.41 0.61 5.47
CA LYS A 16 -32.63 0.42 6.72
C LYS A 16 -32.43 -1.04 7.10
N LYS A 17 -32.96 -1.95 6.29
CA LYS A 17 -32.79 -3.38 6.50
C LYS A 17 -31.45 -3.85 5.94
N ILE A 18 -30.46 -3.87 6.81
CA ILE A 18 -29.28 -4.73 6.71
C ILE A 18 -28.37 -4.34 5.53
N MET A 19 -27.50 -3.34 5.73
CA MET A 19 -26.22 -3.36 5.05
C MET A 19 -25.45 -4.55 5.65
N GLN A 20 -25.54 -5.70 5.00
CA GLN A 20 -24.69 -6.84 5.31
C GLN A 20 -23.24 -6.37 5.12
N SER A 21 -22.38 -6.67 6.08
CA SER A 21 -20.95 -6.45 5.93
C SER A 21 -20.48 -7.17 4.67
N SER A 22 -19.63 -6.52 3.87
CA SER A 22 -18.95 -7.15 2.73
C SER A 22 -17.84 -8.11 3.18
N SER A 23 -17.70 -8.37 4.47
CA SER A 23 -16.72 -9.26 5.07
C SER A 23 -17.34 -9.99 6.26
N ASN A 24 -16.90 -11.24 6.47
CA ASN A 24 -17.21 -12.03 7.65
C ASN A 24 -16.19 -11.81 8.80
N LEU A 25 -15.06 -11.15 8.52
CA LEU A 25 -13.97 -10.95 9.47
C LEU A 25 -14.18 -9.73 10.37
N PHE A 26 -14.69 -8.63 9.78
CA PHE A 26 -14.94 -7.37 10.48
C PHE A 26 -15.88 -6.48 9.64
N PRO A 27 -16.41 -5.36 10.21
CA PRO A 27 -17.33 -4.51 9.48
C PRO A 27 -16.69 -3.90 8.22
N VAL A 28 -17.24 -4.21 7.06
CA VAL A 28 -16.88 -3.62 5.76
C VAL A 28 -18.13 -3.20 5.03
N ALA A 29 -18.14 -1.97 4.51
CA ALA A 29 -19.24 -1.44 3.70
C ALA A 29 -18.71 -1.12 2.29
N LEU A 30 -19.40 -1.57 1.25
CA LEU A 30 -19.26 -1.06 -0.10
C LEU A 30 -19.90 0.33 -0.14
N ILE A 31 -19.09 1.39 -0.35
CA ILE A 31 -19.56 2.77 -0.33
C ILE A 31 -19.77 3.38 -1.71
N SER A 32 -19.13 2.79 -2.73
CA SER A 32 -19.31 3.17 -4.13
C SER A 32 -18.97 1.98 -5.02
N ALA A 33 -19.74 1.81 -6.10
CA ALA A 33 -19.47 0.88 -7.19
C ALA A 33 -19.76 1.61 -8.49
N GLU A 34 -18.74 1.90 -9.26
CA GLU A 34 -18.84 2.73 -10.46
C GLU A 34 -18.15 2.06 -11.65
N ARG A 35 -18.73 2.24 -12.83
CA ARG A 35 -18.06 1.97 -14.10
C ARG A 35 -17.32 3.21 -14.56
N ARG A 36 -16.03 3.09 -14.83
CA ARG A 36 -15.18 4.15 -15.35
C ARG A 36 -14.53 3.73 -16.66
N GLY A 37 -15.28 3.93 -17.75
CA GLY A 37 -14.88 3.45 -19.07
C GLY A 37 -14.90 1.93 -19.12
N ASP A 38 -13.75 1.32 -19.38
CA ASP A 38 -13.53 -0.13 -19.41
C ASP A 38 -13.27 -0.76 -18.04
N LEU A 39 -13.13 0.05 -16.99
CA LEU A 39 -12.83 -0.40 -15.63
C LEU A 39 -14.06 -0.31 -14.71
N SER A 40 -14.15 -1.23 -13.76
CA SER A 40 -14.97 -1.11 -12.55
C SER A 40 -14.14 -0.53 -11.41
N GLU A 41 -14.71 0.38 -10.65
CA GLU A 41 -14.14 0.98 -9.44
C GLU A 41 -15.10 0.73 -8.28
N ASP A 42 -14.74 -0.16 -7.37
CA ASP A 42 -15.50 -0.43 -6.15
C ASP A 42 -14.72 0.13 -4.97
N VAL A 43 -15.36 0.92 -4.13
CA VAL A 43 -14.73 1.51 -2.94
C VAL A 43 -15.37 0.91 -1.68
N TYR A 44 -14.54 0.30 -0.87
CA TYR A 44 -14.92 -0.28 0.42
C TYR A 44 -14.44 0.60 1.56
N ARG A 45 -15.23 0.66 2.63
CA ARG A 45 -14.83 1.22 3.92
C ARG A 45 -14.70 0.08 4.92
N LEU A 46 -13.51 -0.06 5.46
CA LEU A 46 -13.06 -1.14 6.30
C LEU A 46 -12.86 -0.64 7.72
N LYS A 47 -13.43 -1.33 8.70
CA LYS A 47 -13.22 -1.03 10.13
C LYS A 47 -12.37 -2.14 10.75
N PRO A 48 -11.02 -1.97 10.82
CA PRO A 48 -10.15 -3.03 11.32
C PRO A 48 -10.45 -3.32 12.79
N GLY A 49 -10.81 -4.57 13.10
CA GLY A 49 -11.14 -4.99 14.45
C GLY A 49 -9.94 -5.16 15.39
N ASN A 50 -8.73 -5.12 14.82
CA ASN A 50 -7.47 -5.31 15.53
C ASN A 50 -6.80 -4.01 15.98
N SER A 51 -7.35 -2.83 15.60
CA SER A 51 -6.78 -1.53 15.97
C SER A 51 -7.21 -1.13 17.39
N PRO A 52 -6.30 -0.63 18.25
CA PRO A 52 -6.65 -0.08 19.56
C PRO A 52 -7.47 1.23 19.45
N ASP A 53 -7.38 1.95 18.33
CA ASP A 53 -8.24 3.10 18.02
C ASP A 53 -9.43 2.61 17.21
N ALA A 54 -10.58 2.46 17.87
CA ALA A 54 -11.82 2.01 17.25
C ALA A 54 -12.44 3.00 16.25
N SER A 55 -11.92 4.23 16.17
CA SER A 55 -12.37 5.26 15.22
C SER A 55 -11.71 5.12 13.83
N VAL A 56 -10.77 4.19 13.67
CA VAL A 56 -10.08 3.96 12.40
C VAL A 56 -11.04 3.36 11.37
N GLU A 57 -11.14 4.03 10.24
CA GLU A 57 -11.82 3.55 9.04
C GLU A 57 -10.91 3.71 7.84
N LEU A 58 -10.64 2.61 7.15
CA LEU A 58 -9.77 2.56 5.97
C LEU A 58 -10.61 2.48 4.70
N ALA A 59 -10.25 3.24 3.70
CA ALA A 59 -10.80 3.08 2.37
C ALA A 59 -9.92 2.17 1.53
N VAL A 60 -10.54 1.24 0.82
CA VAL A 60 -9.88 0.32 -0.10
C VAL A 60 -10.61 0.35 -1.43
N THR A 61 -9.93 0.77 -2.47
CA THR A 61 -10.48 0.77 -3.84
C THR A 61 -10.08 -0.51 -4.55
N ARG A 62 -11.04 -1.19 -5.15
CA ARG A 62 -10.82 -2.36 -6.02
C ARG A 62 -11.04 -1.95 -7.47
N LEU A 63 -10.06 -2.22 -8.33
CA LEU A 63 -10.15 -2.00 -9.77
C LEU A 63 -10.09 -3.33 -10.52
N GLY A 64 -10.88 -3.45 -11.56
CA GLY A 64 -10.86 -4.58 -12.49
C GLY A 64 -11.51 -4.20 -13.81
N MET A 65 -11.52 -5.11 -14.78
CA MET A 65 -12.27 -4.93 -16.02
C MET A 65 -13.76 -4.94 -15.72
N ALA A 66 -14.50 -3.97 -16.25
CA ALA A 66 -15.94 -3.84 -16.00
C ALA A 66 -16.75 -5.03 -16.52
N ASP A 67 -16.32 -5.60 -17.63
CA ASP A 67 -17.03 -6.70 -18.30
C ASP A 67 -16.50 -8.09 -17.88
N ALA A 68 -15.58 -8.16 -16.91
CA ALA A 68 -14.99 -9.40 -16.38
C ALA A 68 -15.03 -9.46 -14.84
N CYS A 69 -16.08 -8.94 -14.22
CA CYS A 69 -16.19 -8.84 -12.76
C CYS A 69 -16.19 -10.21 -12.06
N GLU A 70 -16.64 -11.28 -12.73
CA GLU A 70 -16.72 -12.63 -12.18
C GLU A 70 -15.40 -13.42 -12.32
N THR A 71 -14.50 -12.99 -13.19
CA THR A 71 -13.24 -13.69 -13.52
C THR A 71 -12.01 -12.80 -13.25
N ARG A 72 -11.95 -12.20 -12.08
CA ARG A 72 -10.78 -11.40 -11.68
C ARG A 72 -9.60 -12.33 -11.39
N GLY A 73 -8.41 -11.90 -11.87
CA GLY A 73 -7.17 -12.66 -11.67
C GLY A 73 -6.58 -12.51 -10.28
N VAL A 74 -5.28 -12.74 -10.18
CA VAL A 74 -4.56 -12.72 -8.92
C VAL A 74 -4.59 -11.31 -8.29
N PRO A 75 -4.85 -11.19 -6.97
CA PRO A 75 -4.92 -9.90 -6.30
C PRO A 75 -3.56 -9.23 -6.15
N VAL A 76 -3.51 -7.93 -6.43
CA VAL A 76 -2.34 -7.07 -6.24
C VAL A 76 -2.72 -5.87 -5.39
N ILE A 77 -2.07 -5.68 -4.26
CA ILE A 77 -2.26 -4.54 -3.36
C ILE A 77 -1.20 -3.49 -3.64
N LEU A 78 -1.62 -2.24 -3.88
CA LEU A 78 -0.76 -1.11 -4.20
C LEU A 78 -0.78 -0.07 -3.07
N LEU A 79 0.35 0.11 -2.37
CA LEU A 79 0.51 1.02 -1.24
C LEU A 79 1.16 2.34 -1.69
N HIS A 80 0.47 3.46 -1.49
CA HIS A 80 0.95 4.79 -1.86
C HIS A 80 2.04 5.32 -0.93
N GLY A 81 2.82 6.29 -1.41
CA GLY A 81 3.85 7.00 -0.65
C GLY A 81 3.30 8.12 0.24
N SER A 82 4.21 8.83 0.91
CA SER A 82 3.89 10.00 1.74
C SER A 82 3.17 11.08 0.94
N PHE A 83 2.29 11.82 1.62
CA PHE A 83 1.53 12.95 1.08
C PHE A 83 0.65 12.61 -0.12
N SER A 84 0.38 11.33 -0.34
CA SER A 84 -0.31 10.79 -1.51
C SER A 84 -1.56 10.01 -1.12
N ASN A 85 -2.31 9.55 -2.12
CA ASN A 85 -3.51 8.74 -1.96
C ASN A 85 -3.65 7.77 -3.14
N ARG A 86 -4.79 7.11 -3.29
CA ARG A 86 -5.04 6.15 -4.38
C ARG A 86 -4.79 6.71 -5.77
N ARG A 87 -4.91 8.05 -5.96
CA ARG A 87 -4.73 8.70 -7.28
C ARG A 87 -3.28 8.68 -7.79
N PHE A 88 -2.35 8.29 -6.97
CA PHE A 88 -0.99 7.95 -7.38
C PHE A 88 -0.97 6.74 -8.34
N TRP A 89 -1.80 5.74 -8.06
CA TRP A 89 -1.83 4.49 -8.79
C TRP A 89 -2.74 4.50 -10.01
N TYR A 90 -3.76 5.35 -10.02
CA TYR A 90 -4.64 5.55 -11.17
C TYR A 90 -5.34 6.89 -11.11
N SER A 91 -5.61 7.46 -12.30
CA SER A 91 -6.39 8.69 -12.46
C SER A 91 -7.87 8.37 -12.75
N PRO A 92 -8.78 9.37 -12.58
CA PRO A 92 -10.18 9.21 -13.00
C PRO A 92 -10.35 8.91 -14.50
N LYS A 93 -9.32 9.19 -15.32
CA LYS A 93 -9.28 8.88 -16.75
C LYS A 93 -8.83 7.45 -17.06
N GLY A 94 -8.64 6.60 -16.05
CA GLY A 94 -8.18 5.23 -16.22
C GLY A 94 -6.71 5.11 -16.66
N LEU A 95 -5.86 6.06 -16.28
CA LEU A 95 -4.41 6.02 -16.51
C LEU A 95 -3.69 5.75 -15.19
N GLY A 96 -2.58 5.02 -15.23
CA GLY A 96 -1.75 4.67 -14.07
C GLY A 96 -1.47 3.18 -14.00
N LEU A 97 -0.47 2.80 -13.20
CA LEU A 97 -0.07 1.39 -13.06
C LEU A 97 -1.22 0.51 -12.58
N GLY A 98 -2.06 0.97 -11.65
CA GLY A 98 -3.21 0.21 -11.18
C GLY A 98 -4.20 -0.10 -12.29
N ALA A 99 -4.54 0.90 -13.12
CA ALA A 99 -5.40 0.72 -14.28
C ALA A 99 -4.77 -0.19 -15.35
N TYR A 100 -3.45 -0.08 -15.55
CA TYR A 100 -2.70 -0.94 -16.47
C TYR A 100 -2.74 -2.42 -16.03
N LEU A 101 -2.49 -2.70 -14.76
CA LEU A 101 -2.56 -4.06 -14.22
C LEU A 101 -3.98 -4.62 -14.27
N ALA A 102 -5.00 -3.81 -13.96
CA ALA A 102 -6.40 -4.22 -14.07
C ALA A 102 -6.76 -4.65 -15.51
N ARG A 103 -6.28 -3.92 -16.53
CA ARG A 103 -6.47 -4.28 -17.96
C ARG A 103 -5.72 -5.55 -18.36
N LEU A 104 -4.66 -5.91 -17.65
CA LEU A 104 -3.97 -7.19 -17.82
C LEU A 104 -4.63 -8.35 -17.08
N GLY A 105 -5.78 -8.10 -16.45
CA GLY A 105 -6.58 -9.12 -15.77
C GLY A 105 -6.28 -9.28 -14.27
N PHE A 106 -5.36 -8.52 -13.69
CA PHE A 106 -5.12 -8.56 -12.24
C PHE A 106 -6.31 -7.97 -11.46
N ASP A 107 -6.56 -8.50 -10.28
CA ASP A 107 -7.50 -7.93 -9.30
C ASP A 107 -6.77 -6.89 -8.45
N VAL A 108 -6.91 -5.62 -8.80
CA VAL A 108 -6.10 -4.55 -8.22
C VAL A 108 -6.78 -3.90 -7.02
N TRP A 109 -6.09 -3.85 -5.90
CA TRP A 109 -6.55 -3.31 -4.64
C TRP A 109 -5.66 -2.14 -4.18
N ILE A 110 -6.27 -0.99 -3.93
CA ILE A 110 -5.56 0.25 -3.60
C ILE A 110 -6.10 0.78 -2.28
N PRO A 111 -5.50 0.38 -1.15
CA PRO A 111 -5.84 0.95 0.13
C PRO A 111 -5.25 2.35 0.27
N GLU A 112 -5.93 3.19 1.04
CA GLU A 112 -5.44 4.48 1.49
C GLU A 112 -5.14 4.39 2.98
N MET A 113 -3.96 4.83 3.39
CA MET A 113 -3.55 4.83 4.79
C MET A 113 -4.50 5.69 5.63
N ARG A 114 -4.63 5.40 6.92
CA ARG A 114 -5.55 6.13 7.80
C ARG A 114 -5.31 7.64 7.74
N GLY A 115 -6.36 8.40 7.46
CA GLY A 115 -6.34 9.86 7.30
C GLY A 115 -5.94 10.37 5.93
N HIS A 116 -5.78 9.49 4.92
CA HIS A 116 -5.47 9.86 3.53
C HIS A 116 -6.66 9.57 2.61
N GLY A 117 -6.87 10.44 1.63
CA GLY A 117 -7.88 10.27 0.60
C GLY A 117 -9.28 10.03 1.18
N LEU A 118 -9.85 8.85 0.91
CA LEU A 118 -11.16 8.44 1.42
C LEU A 118 -11.10 7.78 2.81
N SER A 119 -9.91 7.41 3.30
CA SER A 119 -9.72 6.97 4.69
C SER A 119 -9.88 8.16 5.63
N GLN A 120 -10.88 8.12 6.49
CA GLN A 120 -11.14 9.24 7.38
C GLN A 120 -10.04 9.41 8.44
N ARG A 121 -9.85 10.64 8.90
CA ARG A 121 -8.96 10.90 10.04
C ARG A 121 -9.57 10.32 11.29
N ASN A 122 -8.87 9.39 11.92
CA ASN A 122 -9.23 8.82 13.19
C ASN A 122 -9.03 9.82 14.35
N GLN A 123 -9.59 9.55 15.52
CA GLN A 123 -9.43 10.41 16.70
C GLN A 123 -7.97 10.59 17.09
N GLY A 124 -7.18 9.53 16.99
CA GLY A 124 -5.73 9.54 17.25
C GLY A 124 -4.86 10.02 16.09
N TYR A 125 -5.41 10.63 15.02
CA TYR A 125 -4.71 10.95 13.75
C TYR A 125 -3.31 11.52 13.94
N ARG A 126 -3.16 12.50 14.83
CA ARG A 126 -1.87 13.13 15.11
C ARG A 126 -0.76 12.14 15.49
N ASN A 127 -1.11 11.05 16.14
CA ASN A 127 -0.18 10.08 16.71
C ASN A 127 0.02 8.86 15.80
N ASN A 128 -0.65 8.80 14.65
CA ASN A 128 -0.47 7.71 13.70
C ASN A 128 0.99 7.56 13.28
N ARG A 129 1.47 6.34 13.20
CA ARG A 129 2.86 5.96 12.91
C ARG A 129 2.90 4.84 11.90
N VAL A 130 4.07 4.62 11.32
CA VAL A 130 4.32 3.41 10.48
C VAL A 130 4.03 2.14 11.28
N ALA A 131 4.36 2.12 12.58
CA ALA A 131 4.05 1.00 13.46
C ALA A 131 2.55 0.65 13.47
N ASP A 132 1.67 1.66 13.47
CA ASP A 132 0.23 1.46 13.48
C ASP A 132 -0.25 0.90 12.14
N TYR A 133 0.27 1.43 11.04
CA TYR A 133 -0.04 0.97 9.68
C TYR A 133 0.43 -0.48 9.47
N ALA A 134 1.68 -0.77 9.83
CA ALA A 134 2.27 -2.09 9.65
C ALA A 134 1.61 -3.17 10.51
N ARG A 135 1.27 -2.83 11.77
CA ARG A 135 0.76 -3.79 12.76
C ARG A 135 -0.74 -4.05 12.63
N TYR A 136 -1.52 -3.04 12.24
CA TYR A 136 -2.97 -3.10 12.27
C TYR A 136 -3.59 -3.00 10.86
N ASP A 137 -3.19 -2.01 10.06
CA ASP A 137 -3.87 -1.73 8.81
C ASP A 137 -3.54 -2.76 7.73
N LEU A 138 -2.26 -3.03 7.48
CA LEU A 138 -1.88 -3.97 6.43
C LEU A 138 -2.40 -5.40 6.68
N PRO A 139 -2.34 -5.97 7.90
CA PRO A 139 -2.94 -7.28 8.16
C PRO A 139 -4.46 -7.31 7.92
N ALA A 140 -5.19 -6.25 8.31
CA ALA A 140 -6.63 -6.19 8.08
C ALA A 140 -6.96 -6.07 6.59
N ILE A 141 -6.22 -5.23 5.85
CA ILE A 141 -6.35 -5.09 4.39
C ILE A 141 -6.07 -6.43 3.70
N GLY A 142 -4.95 -7.08 4.03
CA GLY A 142 -4.56 -8.37 3.45
C GLY A 142 -5.60 -9.47 3.71
N ALA A 143 -6.12 -9.55 4.92
CA ALA A 143 -7.17 -10.49 5.29
C ALA A 143 -8.45 -10.26 4.48
N PHE A 144 -8.88 -8.99 4.33
CA PHE A 144 -10.05 -8.63 3.53
C PHE A 144 -9.85 -8.95 2.05
N VAL A 145 -8.71 -8.58 1.46
CA VAL A 145 -8.41 -8.87 0.06
C VAL A 145 -8.39 -10.37 -0.19
N ARG A 146 -7.78 -11.16 0.70
CA ARG A 146 -7.76 -12.62 0.62
C ARG A 146 -9.18 -13.22 0.74
N GLU A 147 -10.01 -12.71 1.63
CA GLU A 147 -11.40 -13.14 1.76
C GLU A 147 -12.19 -12.88 0.46
N GLN A 148 -12.01 -11.70 -0.15
CA GLN A 148 -12.75 -11.30 -1.36
C GLN A 148 -12.27 -12.00 -2.64
N SER A 149 -10.96 -12.29 -2.72
CA SER A 149 -10.35 -12.88 -3.92
C SER A 149 -10.19 -14.40 -3.85
N GLY A 150 -10.22 -14.98 -2.65
CA GLY A 150 -9.88 -16.38 -2.40
C GLY A 150 -8.38 -16.70 -2.55
N GLN A 151 -7.52 -15.70 -2.81
CA GLN A 151 -6.11 -15.87 -3.13
C GLN A 151 -5.22 -15.00 -2.27
N VAL A 152 -3.94 -15.40 -2.13
CA VAL A 152 -2.93 -14.61 -1.42
C VAL A 152 -2.46 -13.46 -2.32
N PRO A 153 -2.50 -12.19 -1.85
CA PRO A 153 -2.15 -11.05 -2.69
C PRO A 153 -0.64 -10.85 -2.86
N HIS A 154 -0.25 -10.31 -4.02
CA HIS A 154 1.02 -9.63 -4.21
C HIS A 154 0.93 -8.22 -3.64
N TRP A 155 2.03 -7.70 -3.11
CA TRP A 155 2.09 -6.37 -2.51
C TRP A 155 3.12 -5.49 -3.20
N ILE A 156 2.74 -4.28 -3.57
CA ILE A 156 3.63 -3.28 -4.15
C ILE A 156 3.56 -2.02 -3.29
N GLY A 157 4.70 -1.57 -2.78
CA GLY A 157 4.80 -0.34 -1.99
C GLY A 157 5.75 0.67 -2.63
N HIS A 158 5.31 1.93 -2.70
CA HIS A 158 6.14 3.05 -3.10
C HIS A 158 6.49 3.90 -1.89
N SER A 159 7.80 4.24 -1.72
CA SER A 159 8.26 5.17 -0.69
C SER A 159 7.74 4.76 0.71
N LEU A 160 6.96 5.59 1.40
CA LEU A 160 6.33 5.27 2.69
C LEU A 160 5.51 3.98 2.64
N GLY A 161 4.81 3.69 1.54
CA GLY A 161 4.09 2.43 1.36
C GLY A 161 5.02 1.22 1.40
N GLY A 162 6.20 1.33 0.77
CA GLY A 162 7.25 0.34 0.85
C GLY A 162 7.86 0.23 2.25
N ILE A 163 8.11 1.35 2.92
CA ILE A 163 8.59 1.38 4.32
C ILE A 163 7.60 0.67 5.24
N THR A 164 6.31 0.93 5.06
CA THR A 164 5.25 0.31 5.85
C THR A 164 5.17 -1.20 5.61
N LEU A 165 5.31 -1.63 4.36
CA LEU A 165 5.37 -3.04 3.99
C LEU A 165 6.62 -3.71 4.58
N ALA A 166 7.78 -3.08 4.49
CA ALA A 166 9.02 -3.58 5.10
C ALA A 166 8.91 -3.69 6.63
N ALA A 167 8.24 -2.72 7.28
CA ALA A 167 7.95 -2.78 8.71
C ALA A 167 7.00 -3.93 9.06
N ALA A 168 5.99 -4.18 8.23
CA ALA A 168 5.04 -5.26 8.45
C ALA A 168 5.69 -6.65 8.29
N LEU A 169 6.55 -6.82 7.29
CA LEU A 169 7.30 -8.05 7.08
C LEU A 169 8.36 -8.26 8.16
N GLY A 170 9.24 -7.29 8.38
CA GLY A 170 10.30 -7.37 9.39
C GLY A 170 9.77 -7.38 10.83
N GLY A 171 8.56 -6.87 11.06
CA GLY A 171 7.83 -6.97 12.33
C GLY A 171 7.08 -8.28 12.50
N HIS A 172 7.06 -9.16 11.49
CA HIS A 172 6.25 -10.38 11.44
C HIS A 172 4.75 -10.12 11.71
N TYR A 173 4.24 -8.98 11.23
CA TYR A 173 2.80 -8.65 11.25
C TYR A 173 2.10 -9.17 9.98
N LEU A 174 2.85 -9.27 8.88
CA LEU A 174 2.53 -9.99 7.66
C LEU A 174 3.59 -11.06 7.42
N GLY A 175 3.19 -12.25 7.01
CA GLY A 175 4.08 -13.36 6.67
C GLY A 175 3.63 -14.07 5.42
N GLU A 176 4.37 -15.09 4.98
CA GLU A 176 4.14 -15.87 3.77
C GLU A 176 2.68 -16.32 3.53
N PRO A 177 1.89 -16.70 4.55
CA PRO A 177 0.48 -17.04 4.31
C PRO A 177 -0.40 -15.86 3.88
N ALA A 178 0.09 -14.61 4.00
CA ALA A 178 -0.64 -13.40 3.67
C ALA A 178 -0.01 -12.58 2.53
N VAL A 179 1.17 -12.99 2.03
CA VAL A 179 1.95 -12.25 1.03
C VAL A 179 2.54 -13.22 0.01
N ALA A 180 2.01 -13.20 -1.22
CA ALA A 180 2.53 -14.03 -2.31
C ALA A 180 3.91 -13.53 -2.78
N SER A 181 4.11 -12.23 -2.83
CA SER A 181 5.39 -11.57 -3.12
C SER A 181 5.33 -10.10 -2.72
N ALA A 182 6.50 -9.46 -2.58
CA ALA A 182 6.61 -8.04 -2.23
C ALA A 182 7.47 -7.27 -3.25
N ALA A 183 7.01 -6.09 -3.68
CA ALA A 183 7.78 -5.18 -4.51
C ALA A 183 7.94 -3.81 -3.84
N PHE A 184 9.16 -3.29 -3.83
CA PHE A 184 9.54 -2.04 -3.20
C PHE A 184 10.04 -1.05 -4.25
N PHE A 185 9.38 0.10 -4.36
CA PHE A 185 9.76 1.17 -5.30
C PHE A 185 10.24 2.38 -4.54
N GLY A 186 11.47 2.86 -4.83
CA GLY A 186 12.04 4.02 -4.15
C GLY A 186 11.91 3.90 -2.63
N THR A 187 12.29 2.76 -2.06
CA THR A 187 12.07 2.45 -0.64
C THR A 187 13.39 2.25 0.07
N GLN A 188 13.61 2.99 1.16
CA GLN A 188 14.78 2.87 2.00
C GLN A 188 14.49 3.29 3.45
N VAL A 189 15.33 2.84 4.38
CA VAL A 189 15.26 3.19 5.83
C VAL A 189 16.65 3.51 6.40
N SER A 190 17.64 3.65 5.54
CA SER A 190 19.06 3.76 5.95
C SER A 190 19.66 5.14 5.72
N ARG A 191 19.08 5.94 4.81
CA ARG A 191 19.59 7.30 4.55
C ARG A 191 19.32 8.18 5.77
N THR A 192 20.37 8.48 6.47
CA THR A 192 20.29 9.34 7.64
C THR A 192 20.62 10.78 7.25
N TYR A 193 19.80 11.72 7.69
CA TYR A 193 20.17 13.11 7.73
C TYR A 193 21.13 13.30 8.93
N TRP A 194 22.43 13.44 8.66
CA TRP A 194 23.47 13.40 9.68
C TRP A 194 23.24 14.30 10.90
N PRO A 195 22.63 15.52 10.81
CA PRO A 195 22.34 16.33 11.98
C PRO A 195 21.47 15.63 13.02
N LEU A 196 20.61 14.67 12.61
CA LEU A 196 19.80 13.88 13.53
C LEU A 196 20.63 12.91 14.38
N LYS A 197 21.89 12.64 13.99
CA LYS A 197 22.82 11.88 14.83
C LYS A 197 23.37 12.68 16.03
N ILE A 198 23.10 13.98 16.09
CA ILE A 198 23.48 14.85 17.19
C ILE A 198 22.28 14.93 18.15
N PRO A 199 22.34 14.32 19.36
CA PRO A 199 21.18 14.22 20.24
C PRO A 199 20.49 15.56 20.57
N PRO A 200 21.19 16.67 20.87
CA PRO A 200 20.53 17.96 21.06
C PRO A 200 19.72 18.43 19.84
N VAL A 201 20.20 18.18 18.62
CA VAL A 201 19.50 18.55 17.37
C VAL A 201 18.24 17.68 17.19
N GLU A 202 18.37 16.39 17.39
CA GLU A 202 17.25 15.46 17.32
C GLU A 202 16.18 15.82 18.36
N TRP A 203 16.55 16.04 19.61
CA TRP A 203 15.63 16.40 20.69
C TRP A 203 14.92 17.73 20.44
N SER A 204 15.66 18.76 20.00
CA SER A 204 15.11 20.08 19.65
C SER A 204 14.13 19.96 18.48
N GLY A 205 14.50 19.22 17.43
CA GLY A 205 13.63 18.97 16.28
C GLY A 205 12.34 18.28 16.69
N ARG A 206 12.41 17.22 17.51
CA ARG A 206 11.23 16.53 18.04
C ARG A 206 10.37 17.43 18.92
N PHE A 207 10.98 18.26 19.76
CA PHE A 207 10.27 19.20 20.61
C PHE A 207 9.49 20.23 19.77
N ILE A 208 10.09 20.75 18.71
CA ILE A 208 9.44 21.67 17.77
C ILE A 208 8.29 20.96 17.03
N LEU A 209 8.56 19.79 16.44
CA LEU A 209 7.57 19.05 15.67
C LEU A 209 6.36 18.65 16.50
N LYS A 210 6.53 18.34 17.78
CA LYS A 210 5.42 18.04 18.70
C LYS A 210 4.41 19.18 18.86
N ARG A 211 4.69 20.39 18.40
CA ARG A 211 3.72 21.50 18.40
C ARG A 211 2.74 21.47 17.24
N PHE A 212 3.03 20.68 16.22
CA PHE A 212 2.18 20.54 15.05
C PHE A 212 1.33 19.26 15.18
N ALA A 213 0.16 19.26 14.57
CA ALA A 213 -0.66 18.06 14.45
C ALA A 213 -0.26 17.23 13.23
N GLN A 214 0.21 17.89 12.18
CA GLN A 214 0.49 17.31 10.88
C GLN A 214 1.52 18.15 10.11
N LEU A 215 2.10 17.53 9.09
CA LEU A 215 2.87 18.19 8.04
C LEU A 215 1.94 18.36 6.82
N SER A 216 1.79 19.61 6.37
CA SER A 216 0.89 19.88 5.24
C SER A 216 1.59 19.58 3.91
N GLY A 217 1.06 18.63 3.15
CA GLY A 217 1.59 18.24 1.84
C GLY A 217 1.53 19.40 0.84
N SER A 218 0.44 20.16 0.83
CA SER A 218 0.25 21.30 -0.05
C SER A 218 1.23 22.45 0.24
N ARG A 219 1.43 22.79 1.53
CA ARG A 219 2.39 23.83 1.95
C ARG A 219 3.83 23.44 1.66
N LEU A 220 4.15 22.16 1.83
CA LEU A 220 5.48 21.61 1.55
C LEU A 220 5.71 21.29 0.08
N LYS A 221 4.67 21.44 -0.78
CA LYS A 221 4.69 21.08 -2.20
C LYS A 221 5.09 19.61 -2.41
N ARG A 222 4.63 18.72 -1.52
CA ARG A 222 4.95 17.29 -1.54
C ARG A 222 3.82 16.41 -2.08
N GLY A 223 2.57 16.88 -2.03
CA GLY A 223 1.42 16.14 -2.51
C GLY A 223 0.09 16.68 -2.00
N PRO A 224 -1.02 16.03 -2.35
CA PRO A 224 -2.36 16.48 -1.99
C PRO A 224 -2.77 16.19 -0.56
N GLU A 225 -2.13 15.22 0.09
CA GLU A 225 -2.47 14.78 1.44
C GLU A 225 -1.54 15.38 2.51
N ASP A 226 -2.00 15.41 3.74
CA ASP A 226 -1.19 15.79 4.89
C ASP A 226 -0.71 14.54 5.63
N GLU A 227 0.48 14.61 6.26
CA GLU A 227 1.02 13.53 7.08
C GLU A 227 0.87 13.81 8.57
N PRO A 228 0.41 12.84 9.38
CA PRO A 228 0.36 13.01 10.82
C PRO A 228 1.77 13.18 11.39
N ILE A 229 1.91 14.05 12.39
CA ILE A 229 3.23 14.34 12.96
C ILE A 229 3.88 13.10 13.60
N GLY A 230 3.10 12.11 14.00
CA GLY A 230 3.58 10.85 14.55
C GLY A 230 4.54 10.11 13.62
N LEU A 231 4.30 10.13 12.31
CA LEU A 231 5.20 9.54 11.30
C LEU A 231 6.58 10.21 11.28
N ALA A 232 6.60 11.56 11.28
CA ALA A 232 7.85 12.30 11.29
C ALA A 232 8.64 12.07 12.58
N LEU A 233 7.96 12.06 13.74
CA LEU A 233 8.58 11.79 15.03
C LEU A 233 9.13 10.38 15.14
N GLU A 234 8.47 9.40 14.54
CA GLU A 234 8.93 8.02 14.49
C GLU A 234 10.17 7.89 13.60
N SER A 235 10.14 8.48 12.39
CA SER A 235 11.27 8.48 11.45
C SER A 235 12.50 9.15 12.06
N MET A 236 12.32 10.28 12.73
CA MET A 236 13.44 10.95 13.43
C MET A 236 14.08 10.04 14.48
N ARG A 237 13.28 9.25 15.20
CA ARG A 237 13.79 8.30 16.18
C ARG A 237 14.63 7.20 15.51
N TRP A 238 14.21 6.69 14.35
CA TRP A 238 15.01 5.70 13.64
C TRP A 238 16.35 6.24 13.16
N TYR A 239 16.37 7.50 12.73
CA TYR A 239 17.56 8.17 12.21
C TYR A 239 18.46 8.78 13.29
N GLY A 240 18.03 8.83 14.54
CA GLY A 240 18.83 9.29 15.68
C GLY A 240 20.10 8.45 15.92
N LEU A 241 20.96 8.91 16.83
CA LEU A 241 22.26 8.26 17.12
C LEU A 241 22.09 6.79 17.54
N PHE A 242 21.12 6.52 18.39
CA PHE A 242 20.79 5.18 18.91
C PHE A 242 19.56 4.58 18.23
N GLY A 243 19.16 5.15 17.10
CA GLY A 243 17.95 4.76 16.39
C GLY A 243 18.13 3.46 15.62
N ARG A 244 17.02 2.74 15.47
CA ARG A 244 16.92 1.58 14.59
C ARG A 244 15.57 1.58 13.92
N PHE A 245 15.48 0.98 12.75
CA PHE A 245 14.21 0.70 12.08
C PHE A 245 13.46 -0.37 12.88
N GLY A 246 12.40 0.04 13.56
CA GLY A 246 11.62 -0.78 14.48
C GLY A 246 10.75 0.05 15.41
N ASP A 247 9.97 -0.63 16.23
CA ASP A 247 9.20 -0.04 17.31
C ASP A 247 9.80 -0.37 18.70
N ALA A 248 9.02 -0.19 19.76
CA ALA A 248 9.45 -0.49 21.12
C ALA A 248 9.61 -2.00 21.36
N GLU A 249 8.81 -2.82 20.66
CA GLU A 249 8.72 -4.26 20.87
C GLU A 249 9.63 -5.05 19.92
N LYS A 250 9.74 -4.59 18.66
CA LYS A 250 10.35 -5.35 17.57
C LYS A 250 11.41 -4.54 16.81
N ASN A 251 12.49 -5.22 16.45
CA ASN A 251 13.52 -4.74 15.53
C ASN A 251 13.17 -5.19 14.12
N TRP A 252 12.45 -4.33 13.37
CA TRP A 252 12.01 -4.64 12.01
C TRP A 252 13.17 -4.84 11.05
N TRP A 253 14.27 -4.09 11.26
CA TRP A 253 15.49 -4.27 10.46
C TRP A 253 16.04 -5.70 10.58
N ALA A 254 16.16 -6.19 11.79
CA ALA A 254 16.66 -7.55 12.02
C ALA A 254 15.70 -8.60 11.45
N GLY A 255 14.40 -8.44 11.65
CA GLY A 255 13.40 -9.39 11.16
C GLY A 255 13.25 -9.44 9.63
N LEU A 256 13.79 -8.47 8.88
CA LEU A 256 13.83 -8.58 7.41
C LEU A 256 14.70 -9.74 6.94
N ALA A 257 15.68 -10.17 7.74
CA ALA A 257 16.50 -11.34 7.41
C ALA A 257 15.71 -12.65 7.41
N ASP A 258 14.56 -12.69 8.07
CA ASP A 258 13.70 -13.88 8.15
C ASP A 258 12.70 -13.96 6.97
N VAL A 259 12.61 -12.92 6.14
CA VAL A 259 11.69 -12.87 5.00
C VAL A 259 12.20 -13.74 3.87
N GLN A 260 11.44 -14.77 3.48
CA GLN A 260 11.81 -15.73 2.42
C GLN A 260 10.94 -15.64 1.16
N LEU A 261 9.86 -14.86 1.18
CA LEU A 261 8.98 -14.67 0.01
C LEU A 261 9.71 -13.98 -1.16
N PRO A 262 9.24 -14.13 -2.42
CA PRO A 262 9.82 -13.46 -3.57
C PRO A 262 9.78 -11.93 -3.44
N VAL A 263 10.91 -11.26 -3.74
CA VAL A 263 11.07 -9.81 -3.58
C VAL A 263 11.61 -9.14 -4.84
N LEU A 264 10.96 -8.06 -5.26
CA LEU A 264 11.47 -7.10 -6.23
C LEU A 264 11.80 -5.78 -5.52
N ALA A 265 12.98 -5.24 -5.71
CA ALA A 265 13.29 -3.88 -5.31
C ALA A 265 13.69 -3.05 -6.53
N VAL A 266 13.06 -1.89 -6.68
CA VAL A 266 13.28 -0.96 -7.79
C VAL A 266 13.73 0.37 -7.23
N SER A 267 14.90 0.82 -7.66
CA SER A 267 15.44 2.16 -7.42
C SER A 267 15.60 2.92 -8.71
N ALA A 268 15.89 4.20 -8.64
CA ALA A 268 16.13 5.02 -9.83
C ALA A 268 17.33 5.95 -9.64
N THR A 269 18.11 6.14 -10.70
CA THR A 269 19.36 6.93 -10.65
C THR A 269 19.12 8.40 -10.41
N GLY A 270 17.96 8.96 -10.85
CA GLY A 270 17.54 10.34 -10.59
C GLY A 270 16.79 10.52 -9.28
N ASP A 271 16.58 9.46 -8.50
CA ASP A 271 15.93 9.55 -7.20
C ASP A 271 16.91 10.05 -6.12
N HIS A 272 16.89 11.35 -5.88
CA HIS A 272 17.69 11.97 -4.83
C HIS A 272 17.05 11.87 -3.44
N GLN A 273 15.77 11.53 -3.36
CA GLN A 273 15.05 11.35 -2.09
C GLN A 273 15.40 9.99 -1.47
N ASP A 274 15.27 8.92 -2.24
CA ASP A 274 15.56 7.56 -1.83
C ASP A 274 16.62 6.94 -2.77
N PRO A 275 17.91 7.32 -2.59
CA PRO A 275 18.98 7.00 -3.53
C PRO A 275 19.23 5.49 -3.60
N THR A 276 19.67 5.05 -4.77
CA THR A 276 19.91 3.63 -5.10
C THR A 276 20.72 2.87 -4.04
N TRP A 277 21.77 3.49 -3.47
CA TRP A 277 22.57 2.84 -2.43
C TRP A 277 21.77 2.52 -1.16
N ALA A 278 20.81 3.39 -0.79
CA ALA A 278 19.98 3.20 0.39
C ALA A 278 18.87 2.16 0.15
N CYS A 279 18.27 2.17 -1.05
CA CYS A 279 17.33 1.13 -1.49
C CYS A 279 18.04 -0.23 -1.55
N ARG A 280 19.27 -0.27 -2.07
CA ARG A 280 20.08 -1.48 -2.13
C ARG A 280 20.37 -2.06 -0.75
N LYS A 281 20.67 -1.19 0.23
CA LYS A 281 20.91 -1.62 1.60
C LYS A 281 19.68 -2.28 2.24
N LEU A 282 18.48 -1.78 1.95
CA LEU A 282 17.24 -2.44 2.39
C LEU A 282 17.07 -3.80 1.72
N PHE A 283 17.27 -3.85 0.41
CA PHE A 283 17.18 -5.09 -0.36
C PHE A 283 18.18 -6.17 0.13
N ASP A 284 19.43 -5.78 0.41
CA ASP A 284 20.45 -6.69 0.88
C ASP A 284 20.13 -7.29 2.27
N GLN A 285 19.37 -6.55 3.10
CA GLN A 285 18.93 -6.99 4.41
C GLN A 285 17.84 -8.08 4.35
N ILE A 286 17.08 -8.16 3.27
CA ILE A 286 16.01 -9.17 3.11
C ILE A 286 16.65 -10.54 2.85
N GLY A 287 16.22 -11.54 3.65
CA GLY A 287 16.81 -12.88 3.67
C GLY A 287 16.44 -13.78 2.48
N SER A 288 15.44 -13.39 1.67
CA SER A 288 14.97 -14.19 0.54
C SER A 288 16.08 -14.48 -0.47
N GLU A 289 16.15 -15.72 -0.93
CA GLU A 289 16.98 -16.13 -2.07
C GLU A 289 16.32 -15.78 -3.42
N HIS A 290 14.99 -15.67 -3.44
CA HIS A 290 14.20 -15.30 -4.62
C HIS A 290 13.98 -13.78 -4.68
N LYS A 291 15.07 -13.03 -4.87
CA LYS A 291 14.99 -11.56 -4.90
C LYS A 291 15.72 -10.93 -6.07
N GLN A 292 15.12 -9.89 -6.64
CA GLN A 292 15.66 -9.14 -7.77
C GLN A 292 15.76 -7.65 -7.44
N PHE A 293 16.90 -7.04 -7.78
CA PHE A 293 17.11 -5.60 -7.70
C PHE A 293 17.22 -4.98 -9.08
N VAL A 294 16.43 -3.96 -9.34
CA VAL A 294 16.43 -3.20 -10.60
C VAL A 294 16.77 -1.75 -10.32
N CYS A 295 17.72 -1.19 -11.04
CA CYS A 295 18.03 0.23 -11.01
C CYS A 295 17.59 0.85 -12.33
N LEU A 296 16.68 1.84 -12.26
CA LEU A 296 16.14 2.53 -13.42
C LEU A 296 17.03 3.73 -13.75
N GLY A 297 17.61 3.75 -14.94
CA GLY A 297 18.45 4.85 -15.40
C GLY A 297 19.07 4.59 -16.77
N ARG A 298 19.52 5.64 -17.43
CA ARG A 298 20.11 5.56 -18.76
C ARG A 298 21.32 4.62 -18.80
N GLY A 299 22.15 4.66 -17.78
CA GLY A 299 23.30 3.76 -17.64
C GLY A 299 22.93 2.29 -17.47
N GLN A 300 21.66 1.96 -17.28
CA GLN A 300 21.11 0.61 -17.14
C GLN A 300 20.22 0.20 -18.32
N GLY A 301 20.22 0.99 -19.40
CA GLY A 301 19.49 0.68 -20.62
C GLY A 301 18.06 1.24 -20.68
N PHE A 302 17.66 2.07 -19.72
CA PHE A 302 16.38 2.78 -19.74
C PHE A 302 16.51 4.14 -20.47
N THR A 303 15.39 4.71 -20.92
CA THR A 303 15.40 5.97 -21.68
C THR A 303 15.65 7.20 -20.82
N GLU A 304 15.38 7.15 -19.54
CA GLU A 304 15.50 8.27 -18.61
C GLU A 304 16.20 7.86 -17.29
N ASP A 305 16.80 8.87 -16.63
CA ASP A 305 17.21 8.77 -15.23
C ASP A 305 16.00 9.14 -14.37
N PHE A 306 15.15 8.15 -14.06
CA PHE A 306 13.89 8.36 -13.38
C PHE A 306 14.08 8.99 -12.00
N GLY A 307 13.18 9.91 -11.64
CA GLY A 307 13.04 10.46 -10.30
C GLY A 307 12.18 9.58 -9.40
N HIS A 308 11.97 10.06 -8.16
CA HIS A 308 11.26 9.33 -7.10
C HIS A 308 9.80 8.96 -7.46
N VAL A 309 9.07 9.89 -8.06
CA VAL A 309 7.67 9.72 -8.47
C VAL A 309 7.59 9.25 -9.92
N GLU A 310 8.46 9.81 -10.76
CA GLU A 310 8.51 9.60 -12.21
C GLU A 310 8.72 8.13 -12.56
N MET A 311 9.42 7.35 -11.71
CA MET A 311 9.61 5.90 -11.91
C MET A 311 8.30 5.11 -12.01
N LEU A 312 7.17 5.68 -11.59
CA LEU A 312 5.85 5.04 -11.64
C LEU A 312 4.81 5.80 -12.44
N VAL A 313 4.93 7.14 -12.58
CA VAL A 313 3.87 7.96 -13.17
C VAL A 313 4.24 8.63 -14.49
N SER A 314 5.51 8.58 -14.93
CA SER A 314 5.95 9.18 -16.17
C SER A 314 5.48 8.39 -17.41
N LYS A 315 5.54 9.04 -18.59
CA LYS A 315 5.27 8.35 -19.85
C LYS A 315 6.29 7.25 -20.13
N ALA A 316 7.56 7.48 -19.80
CA ALA A 316 8.60 6.48 -19.93
C ALA A 316 8.35 5.29 -18.98
N ALA A 317 7.91 5.53 -17.75
CA ALA A 317 7.52 4.47 -16.82
C ALA A 317 6.40 3.57 -17.37
N HIS A 318 5.44 4.16 -18.08
CA HIS A 318 4.38 3.39 -18.75
C HIS A 318 4.96 2.42 -19.80
N LEU A 319 5.98 2.82 -20.51
CA LEU A 319 6.55 2.03 -21.61
C LEU A 319 7.58 0.99 -21.10
N GLU A 320 8.28 1.27 -20.02
CA GLU A 320 9.44 0.48 -19.58
C GLU A 320 9.24 -0.19 -18.22
N VAL A 321 8.67 0.56 -17.26
CA VAL A 321 8.56 0.08 -15.86
C VAL A 321 7.30 -0.73 -15.62
N TRP A 322 6.13 -0.30 -16.13
CA TRP A 322 4.89 -1.04 -15.94
C TRP A 322 4.92 -2.44 -16.56
N PRO A 323 5.47 -2.63 -17.80
CA PRO A 323 5.65 -3.98 -18.34
C PRO A 323 6.62 -4.85 -17.52
N LEU A 324 7.67 -4.26 -16.94
CA LEU A 324 8.59 -4.95 -16.04
C LEU A 324 7.84 -5.48 -14.81
N VAL A 325 7.03 -4.62 -14.17
CA VAL A 325 6.20 -5.01 -13.00
C VAL A 325 5.23 -6.13 -13.37
N ALA A 326 4.51 -5.98 -14.49
CA ALA A 326 3.53 -6.98 -14.92
C ALA A 326 4.18 -8.33 -15.24
N ARG A 327 5.36 -8.33 -15.87
CA ARG A 327 6.14 -9.54 -16.13
C ARG A 327 6.55 -10.21 -14.83
N TRP A 328 7.16 -9.43 -13.93
CA TRP A 328 7.58 -9.97 -12.65
C TRP A 328 6.42 -10.59 -11.86
N LEU A 329 5.26 -9.94 -11.80
CA LEU A 329 4.07 -10.48 -11.16
C LEU A 329 3.61 -11.81 -11.80
N LYS A 330 3.64 -11.92 -13.14
CA LYS A 330 3.27 -13.15 -13.85
C LYS A 330 4.27 -14.28 -13.59
N ASP A 331 5.55 -13.96 -13.51
CA ASP A 331 6.60 -14.94 -13.22
C ASP A 331 6.45 -15.55 -11.82
N GLN A 332 5.92 -14.77 -10.84
CA GLN A 332 5.61 -15.28 -9.50
C GLN A 332 4.35 -16.15 -9.44
N GLN A 333 3.48 -16.11 -10.45
CA GLN A 333 2.27 -16.96 -10.51
C GLN A 333 2.55 -18.35 -11.07
N ALA A 334 3.53 -18.47 -11.96
CA ALA A 334 3.81 -19.72 -12.65
C ALA A 334 4.10 -20.91 -11.70
N PRO A 335 4.88 -20.78 -10.60
CA PRO A 335 5.08 -21.85 -9.63
C PRO A 335 3.81 -22.26 -8.89
N LEU A 336 2.95 -21.28 -8.52
CA LEU A 336 1.71 -21.53 -7.78
C LEU A 336 0.68 -22.33 -8.59
N LEU A 337 0.67 -22.17 -9.92
CA LEU A 337 -0.21 -22.92 -10.81
C LEU A 337 0.33 -24.35 -11.05
N ALA A 338 1.65 -24.56 -11.00
CA ALA A 338 2.29 -25.85 -11.16
C ALA A 338 2.11 -26.77 -9.93
N GLU A 339 1.91 -26.21 -8.76
CA GLU A 339 1.71 -26.94 -7.50
C GLU A 339 0.26 -27.33 -7.22
N GLN A 340 -0.71 -26.87 -8.00
CA GLN A 340 -2.08 -27.36 -7.90
C GLN A 340 -2.14 -28.75 -8.54
N PRO A 341 -2.33 -29.85 -7.76
CA PRO A 341 -2.51 -31.15 -8.35
C PRO A 341 -3.76 -31.07 -9.22
N GLN A 342 -3.64 -31.45 -10.50
CA GLN A 342 -4.77 -31.78 -11.32
C GLN A 342 -5.57 -32.81 -10.52
N LEU A 343 -6.71 -32.38 -9.97
CA LEU A 343 -7.74 -33.32 -9.53
C LEU A 343 -8.14 -34.07 -10.79
N ALA A 344 -7.44 -35.17 -11.03
CA ALA A 344 -7.77 -36.12 -12.07
C ALA A 344 -9.23 -36.55 -11.87
N GLU A 345 -10.01 -36.36 -12.90
CA GLU A 345 -11.28 -36.98 -13.15
C GLU A 345 -11.19 -38.46 -12.74
N ALA A 346 -11.85 -38.79 -11.64
CA ALA A 346 -12.25 -40.15 -11.35
C ALA A 346 -13.74 -40.24 -11.67
N VAL A 347 -13.99 -40.84 -12.80
CA VAL A 347 -15.28 -41.37 -13.27
C VAL A 347 -15.86 -42.33 -12.23
#